data_933e56532d2267178e41269d49264965
#
_entry.id   933e56532d2267178e41269d49264965
#
_cell.length_a   1.000
_cell.length_b   1.000
_cell.length_c   1.000
_cell.angle_alpha   90.00
_cell.angle_beta   90.00
_cell.angle_gamma   90.00
#
_symmetry.space_group_name_H-M   'P 1'
#
loop_
_entity.id
_entity.type
_entity.pdbx_description
1 polymer ?
#
loop_
_entity_poly.entity_id
_entity_poly.type
_entity_poly.pdbx_seq_one_letter_code
_entity_poly.pdbx_strand_id
1 'polypeptide(L)'
;MIEKPKNKPVCLNFSSGPCTKRPGWSVEVLKNALLGRSHRSSEGKLKLSTAIDETKRLLSIPESYRVGIVPASDTGAIEMAMWNLLGSRPVEVLSWEVFGKDWKKDVEEQLKIPGSIYHDVEFGLLPDLENINFDNDVIFTWNGTTSGARVPNADWIPDNRHGVTLCDATSAVFAQDLDWSKLDATTFSWQKVLGGEAAHGILILSPKAVNLLESYTPEWPIPKIFRLTKDQKLIAGVFRGETLNTPSML
;
A
#
# COMPACT_ATOMS: atom_id res chain seq x y z
N MET A 1 -11.31 -26.65 -22.98
CA MET A 1 -12.13 -25.42 -23.20
C MET A 1 -12.99 -25.21 -21.97
N ILE A 2 -12.99 -24.02 -21.42
CA ILE A 2 -13.87 -23.67 -20.29
C ILE A 2 -15.28 -23.51 -20.84
N GLU A 3 -16.25 -24.24 -20.28
CA GLU A 3 -17.64 -24.12 -20.67
C GLU A 3 -18.20 -22.74 -20.31
N LYS A 4 -18.95 -22.12 -21.24
CA LYS A 4 -19.58 -20.83 -20.99
C LYS A 4 -20.62 -20.97 -19.88
N PRO A 5 -20.62 -20.12 -18.84
CA PRO A 5 -21.63 -20.16 -17.79
C PRO A 5 -23.06 -20.06 -18.34
N LYS A 6 -23.96 -20.90 -17.83
CA LYS A 6 -25.36 -20.90 -18.21
C LYS A 6 -26.14 -19.71 -17.67
N ASN A 7 -25.76 -19.23 -16.50
CA ASN A 7 -26.39 -18.09 -15.84
C ASN A 7 -25.54 -16.83 -16.06
N LYS A 8 -26.20 -15.72 -16.37
CA LYS A 8 -25.57 -14.39 -16.41
C LYS A 8 -25.72 -13.72 -15.04
N PRO A 9 -24.70 -12.99 -14.55
CA PRO A 9 -24.88 -12.16 -13.36
C PRO A 9 -25.93 -11.07 -13.62
N VAL A 10 -26.64 -10.68 -12.54
CA VAL A 10 -27.65 -9.60 -12.61
C VAL A 10 -27.03 -8.27 -13.00
N CYS A 11 -25.79 -8.00 -12.54
CA CYS A 11 -25.01 -6.86 -12.92
C CYS A 11 -23.77 -7.33 -13.70
N LEU A 12 -23.56 -6.77 -14.89
CA LEU A 12 -22.44 -7.09 -15.77
C LEU A 12 -21.29 -6.08 -15.66
N ASN A 13 -21.39 -5.12 -14.74
CA ASN A 13 -20.37 -4.11 -14.54
C ASN A 13 -19.27 -4.67 -13.61
N PHE A 14 -18.26 -5.25 -14.21
CA PHE A 14 -17.07 -5.74 -13.51
C PHE A 14 -15.96 -4.69 -13.60
N SER A 15 -16.16 -3.56 -12.93
CA SER A 15 -15.14 -2.52 -12.87
C SER A 15 -14.09 -2.86 -11.82
N SER A 16 -12.83 -2.69 -12.16
CA SER A 16 -11.72 -2.71 -11.20
C SER A 16 -11.50 -1.36 -10.51
N GLY A 17 -12.26 -0.35 -10.92
CA GLY A 17 -12.22 1.00 -10.37
C GLY A 17 -12.90 1.12 -9.00
N PRO A 18 -13.32 2.33 -8.60
CA PRO A 18 -14.04 2.55 -7.36
C PRO A 18 -15.26 1.65 -7.23
N CYS A 19 -15.40 1.00 -6.08
CA CYS A 19 -16.55 0.16 -5.80
C CYS A 19 -17.79 1.00 -5.50
N THR A 20 -18.95 0.41 -5.76
CA THR A 20 -20.23 0.97 -5.31
C THR A 20 -20.24 1.09 -3.79
N LYS A 21 -20.84 2.14 -3.27
CA LYS A 21 -21.07 2.29 -1.82
C LYS A 21 -21.83 1.08 -1.28
N ARG A 22 -21.59 0.75 0.00
CA ARG A 22 -22.24 -0.39 0.66
C ARG A 22 -23.77 -0.32 0.56
N PRO A 23 -24.47 -1.46 0.59
CA PRO A 23 -25.94 -1.46 0.66
C PRO A 23 -26.46 -0.59 1.82
N GLY A 24 -27.51 0.19 1.56
CA GLY A 24 -28.11 1.11 2.53
C GLY A 24 -27.30 2.42 2.76
N TRP A 25 -26.22 2.66 2.05
CA TRP A 25 -25.53 3.94 2.09
C TRP A 25 -26.40 5.05 1.47
N SER A 26 -26.42 6.19 2.12
CA SER A 26 -27.02 7.41 1.58
C SER A 26 -26.19 8.62 2.01
N VAL A 27 -26.42 9.78 1.40
CA VAL A 27 -25.75 11.04 1.76
C VAL A 27 -26.01 11.46 3.21
N GLU A 28 -27.02 10.92 3.84
CA GLU A 28 -27.37 11.17 5.24
C GLU A 28 -26.25 10.79 6.23
N VAL A 29 -25.37 9.84 5.86
CA VAL A 29 -24.20 9.47 6.68
C VAL A 29 -23.22 10.64 6.83
N LEU A 30 -23.27 11.64 5.95
CA LEU A 30 -22.42 12.83 5.98
C LEU A 30 -22.97 13.95 6.86
N LYS A 31 -24.16 13.79 7.47
CA LYS A 31 -24.75 14.83 8.33
C LYS A 31 -23.84 15.26 9.48
N ASN A 32 -23.03 14.34 9.99
CA ASN A 32 -22.11 14.58 11.08
C ASN A 32 -20.67 14.83 10.59
N ALA A 33 -20.48 15.10 9.31
CA ALA A 33 -19.17 15.45 8.77
C ALA A 33 -18.67 16.78 9.38
N LEU A 34 -17.40 16.84 9.68
CA LEU A 34 -16.77 18.01 10.29
C LEU A 34 -16.47 19.10 9.24
N LEU A 35 -17.52 19.70 8.71
CA LEU A 35 -17.42 20.69 7.65
C LEU A 35 -16.91 22.04 8.19
N GLY A 36 -16.12 22.75 7.38
CA GLY A 36 -15.69 24.12 7.66
C GLY A 36 -14.64 24.27 8.75
N ARG A 37 -13.96 23.19 9.15
CA ARG A 37 -12.88 23.23 10.16
C ARG A 37 -11.59 22.61 9.65
N SER A 38 -10.49 22.91 10.35
CA SER A 38 -9.20 22.30 10.06
C SER A 38 -9.19 20.82 10.46
N HIS A 39 -8.63 19.97 9.60
CA HIS A 39 -8.30 18.58 9.95
C HIS A 39 -7.29 18.49 11.12
N ARG A 40 -6.65 19.60 11.50
CA ARG A 40 -5.75 19.70 12.66
C ARG A 40 -6.46 20.08 13.97
N SER A 41 -7.78 20.31 13.93
CA SER A 41 -8.56 20.45 15.17
C SER A 41 -8.52 19.17 15.99
N SER A 42 -8.81 19.24 17.27
CA SER A 42 -8.89 18.04 18.15
C SER A 42 -9.86 16.99 17.62
N GLU A 43 -11.03 17.42 17.17
CA GLU A 43 -12.05 16.53 16.60
C GLU A 43 -11.63 15.93 15.25
N GLY A 44 -10.97 16.72 14.38
CA GLY A 44 -10.42 16.22 13.12
C GLY A 44 -9.34 15.17 13.33
N LYS A 45 -8.40 15.44 14.25
CA LYS A 45 -7.37 14.48 14.64
C LYS A 45 -7.96 13.20 15.24
N LEU A 46 -8.99 13.32 16.09
CA LEU A 46 -9.67 12.17 16.65
C LEU A 46 -10.29 11.29 15.56
N LYS A 47 -10.97 11.88 14.57
CA LYS A 47 -11.55 11.11 13.46
C LYS A 47 -10.46 10.40 12.63
N LEU A 48 -9.34 11.06 12.36
CA LEU A 48 -8.23 10.46 11.62
C LEU A 48 -7.58 9.32 12.42
N SER A 49 -7.32 9.52 13.71
CA SER A 49 -6.79 8.45 14.56
C SER A 49 -7.77 7.28 14.67
N THR A 50 -9.07 7.54 14.81
CA THR A 50 -10.11 6.49 14.81
C THR A 50 -10.09 5.69 13.50
N ALA A 51 -9.92 6.33 12.34
CA ALA A 51 -9.81 5.63 11.07
C ALA A 51 -8.56 4.72 11.01
N ILE A 52 -7.44 5.17 11.57
CA ILE A 52 -6.22 4.37 11.71
C ILE A 52 -6.45 3.18 12.64
N ASP A 53 -7.02 3.41 13.82
CA ASP A 53 -7.25 2.37 14.83
C ASP A 53 -8.23 1.30 14.33
N GLU A 54 -9.32 1.72 13.66
CA GLU A 54 -10.28 0.80 13.05
C GLU A 54 -9.65 0.02 11.89
N THR A 55 -8.77 0.62 11.09
CA THR A 55 -8.01 -0.09 10.06
C THR A 55 -7.14 -1.19 10.70
N LYS A 56 -6.40 -0.88 11.76
CA LYS A 56 -5.60 -1.86 12.49
C LYS A 56 -6.46 -3.00 13.03
N ARG A 57 -7.57 -2.64 13.68
CA ARG A 57 -8.48 -3.60 14.30
C ARG A 57 -9.12 -4.55 13.27
N LEU A 58 -9.66 -4.00 12.18
CA LEU A 58 -10.38 -4.77 11.17
C LEU A 58 -9.47 -5.70 10.37
N LEU A 59 -8.24 -5.28 10.12
CA LEU A 59 -7.24 -6.05 9.40
C LEU A 59 -6.36 -6.92 10.32
N SER A 60 -6.61 -6.90 11.64
CA SER A 60 -5.80 -7.62 12.63
C SER A 60 -4.30 -7.29 12.52
N ILE A 61 -3.96 -6.02 12.22
CA ILE A 61 -2.57 -5.57 12.10
C ILE A 61 -1.93 -5.57 13.49
N PRO A 62 -0.74 -6.17 13.67
CA PRO A 62 -0.07 -6.23 14.97
C PRO A 62 0.17 -4.83 15.56
N GLU A 63 0.06 -4.69 16.88
CA GLU A 63 0.22 -3.41 17.59
C GLU A 63 1.57 -2.72 17.33
N SER A 64 2.61 -3.50 17.10
CA SER A 64 3.95 -2.99 16.80
C SER A 64 4.06 -2.27 15.45
N TYR A 65 3.13 -2.52 14.53
CA TYR A 65 3.10 -1.89 13.21
C TYR A 65 2.62 -0.44 13.28
N ARG A 66 3.04 0.36 12.33
CA ARG A 66 2.58 1.74 12.15
C ARG A 66 1.64 1.81 10.95
N VAL A 67 0.50 2.48 11.13
CA VAL A 67 -0.47 2.72 10.05
C VAL A 67 -0.63 4.22 9.90
N GLY A 68 -0.41 4.72 8.69
CA GLY A 68 -0.51 6.15 8.37
C GLY A 68 -1.46 6.41 7.21
N ILE A 69 -2.21 7.52 7.29
CA ILE A 69 -2.97 8.06 6.17
C ILE A 69 -2.04 9.03 5.45
N VAL A 70 -1.81 8.79 4.16
CA VAL A 70 -0.85 9.53 3.34
C VAL A 70 -1.53 10.08 2.07
N PRO A 71 -0.97 11.12 1.43
CA PRO A 71 -1.58 11.73 0.26
C PRO A 71 -1.46 10.87 -1.00
N ALA A 72 -2.25 11.24 -2.01
CA ALA A 72 -2.15 10.80 -3.41
C ALA A 72 -2.45 9.32 -3.66
N SER A 73 -3.50 8.79 -3.00
CA SER A 73 -3.96 7.42 -3.23
C SER A 73 -2.89 6.39 -2.90
N ASP A 74 -3.01 5.18 -3.43
CA ASP A 74 -1.99 4.15 -3.28
C ASP A 74 -0.71 4.50 -4.03
N THR A 75 -0.79 5.14 -5.18
CA THR A 75 0.41 5.61 -5.91
C THR A 75 1.32 6.42 -5.00
N GLY A 76 0.78 7.42 -4.29
CA GLY A 76 1.57 8.18 -3.33
C GLY A 76 2.05 7.36 -2.14
N ALA A 77 1.31 6.36 -1.70
CA ALA A 77 1.70 5.51 -0.57
C ALA A 77 2.88 4.59 -0.93
N ILE A 78 2.82 3.93 -2.09
CA ILE A 78 3.88 3.02 -2.53
C ILE A 78 5.14 3.79 -2.93
N GLU A 79 5.03 4.90 -3.67
CA GLU A 79 6.17 5.75 -3.98
C GLU A 79 6.81 6.30 -2.68
N MET A 80 6.00 6.73 -1.71
CA MET A 80 6.51 7.15 -0.39
C MET A 80 7.31 6.02 0.29
N ALA A 81 6.83 4.78 0.25
CA ALA A 81 7.55 3.63 0.77
C ALA A 81 8.86 3.41 0.00
N MET A 82 8.82 3.43 -1.34
CA MET A 82 9.99 3.23 -2.19
C MET A 82 11.06 4.29 -1.95
N TRP A 83 10.71 5.57 -1.98
CA TRP A 83 11.65 6.69 -1.80
C TRP A 83 12.29 6.74 -0.41
N ASN A 84 11.67 6.17 0.60
CA ASN A 84 12.20 6.18 1.96
C ASN A 84 12.92 4.88 2.37
N LEU A 85 12.55 3.74 1.80
CA LEU A 85 13.02 2.43 2.27
C LEU A 85 14.06 1.79 1.33
N LEU A 86 13.98 2.07 0.02
CA LEU A 86 14.86 1.43 -0.96
C LEU A 86 16.21 2.15 -1.08
N GLY A 87 17.22 1.44 -1.64
CA GLY A 87 18.54 1.99 -1.97
C GLY A 87 19.66 1.55 -1.06
N SER A 88 19.38 0.96 0.10
CA SER A 88 20.41 0.34 0.94
C SER A 88 20.86 -1.02 0.43
N ARG A 89 20.08 -1.64 -0.47
CA ARG A 89 20.29 -2.92 -1.12
C ARG A 89 19.79 -2.87 -2.56
N PRO A 90 20.20 -3.84 -3.42
CA PRO A 90 19.51 -4.10 -4.68
C PRO A 90 18.03 -4.45 -4.43
N VAL A 91 17.20 -4.34 -5.45
CA VAL A 91 15.77 -4.62 -5.37
C VAL A 91 15.39 -5.73 -6.34
N GLU A 92 14.64 -6.72 -5.84
CA GLU A 92 13.90 -7.69 -6.65
C GLU A 92 12.55 -7.07 -6.99
N VAL A 93 12.34 -6.70 -8.23
CA VAL A 93 11.09 -6.08 -8.69
C VAL A 93 10.27 -7.12 -9.44
N LEU A 94 9.12 -7.49 -8.88
CA LEU A 94 8.23 -8.48 -9.48
C LEU A 94 7.08 -7.77 -10.18
N SER A 95 6.96 -7.93 -11.50
CA SER A 95 5.94 -7.26 -12.30
C SER A 95 5.23 -8.19 -13.27
N TRP A 96 3.89 -8.24 -13.19
CA TRP A 96 3.03 -9.07 -14.04
C TRP A 96 1.75 -8.34 -14.49
N GLU A 97 1.73 -7.01 -14.27
CA GLU A 97 0.60 -6.15 -14.63
C GLU A 97 1.04 -4.68 -14.66
N VAL A 98 0.13 -3.77 -15.00
CA VAL A 98 0.46 -2.36 -15.27
C VAL A 98 1.11 -1.66 -14.08
N PHE A 99 0.54 -1.79 -12.87
CA PHE A 99 1.06 -1.08 -11.69
C PHE A 99 2.44 -1.61 -11.28
N GLY A 100 2.64 -2.94 -11.25
CA GLY A 100 3.95 -3.51 -11.01
C GLY A 100 5.01 -3.05 -12.04
N LYS A 101 4.60 -2.82 -13.30
CA LYS A 101 5.48 -2.24 -14.31
C LYS A 101 5.78 -0.75 -14.06
N ASP A 102 4.87 -0.01 -13.47
CA ASP A 102 5.13 1.38 -13.09
C ASP A 102 6.12 1.42 -11.90
N TRP A 103 5.95 0.55 -10.90
CA TRP A 103 6.94 0.43 -9.80
C TRP A 103 8.31 -0.01 -10.30
N LYS A 104 8.35 -0.88 -11.32
CA LYS A 104 9.61 -1.24 -12.00
C LYS A 104 10.30 -0.02 -12.59
N LYS A 105 9.57 0.84 -13.32
CA LYS A 105 10.13 2.06 -13.91
C LYS A 105 10.67 3.01 -12.84
N ASP A 106 10.00 3.11 -11.71
CA ASP A 106 10.48 3.95 -10.61
C ASP A 106 11.83 3.45 -10.07
N VAL A 107 11.99 2.14 -9.85
CA VAL A 107 13.27 1.57 -9.42
C VAL A 107 14.35 1.76 -10.48
N GLU A 108 14.03 1.50 -11.76
CA GLU A 108 14.97 1.47 -12.88
C GLU A 108 15.37 2.88 -13.36
N GLU A 109 14.39 3.76 -13.53
CA GLU A 109 14.58 5.04 -14.22
C GLU A 109 14.69 6.23 -13.27
N GLN A 110 13.97 6.19 -12.13
CA GLN A 110 13.94 7.30 -11.18
C GLN A 110 14.96 7.11 -10.06
N LEU A 111 14.84 6.01 -9.31
CA LEU A 111 15.74 5.70 -8.18
C LEU A 111 17.09 5.15 -8.65
N LYS A 112 17.12 4.48 -9.80
CA LYS A 112 18.33 3.96 -10.45
C LYS A 112 19.19 3.10 -9.51
N ILE A 113 18.53 2.19 -8.78
CA ILE A 113 19.17 1.38 -7.74
C ILE A 113 20.07 0.33 -8.40
N PRO A 114 21.40 0.36 -8.18
CA PRO A 114 22.33 -0.56 -8.81
C PRO A 114 22.08 -2.01 -8.40
N GLY A 115 22.28 -2.94 -9.35
CA GLY A 115 22.18 -4.38 -9.10
C GLY A 115 20.76 -4.90 -8.91
N SER A 116 19.73 -4.08 -9.14
CA SER A 116 18.34 -4.51 -9.07
C SER A 116 18.02 -5.55 -10.15
N ILE A 117 17.15 -6.49 -9.80
CA ILE A 117 16.74 -7.63 -10.64
C ILE A 117 15.25 -7.47 -10.96
N TYR A 118 14.91 -7.65 -12.23
CA TYR A 118 13.55 -7.42 -12.73
C TYR A 118 12.92 -8.73 -13.19
N HIS A 119 11.92 -9.21 -12.44
CA HIS A 119 11.11 -10.38 -12.76
C HIS A 119 9.85 -9.94 -13.51
N ASP A 120 10.02 -9.53 -14.76
CA ASP A 120 8.95 -9.03 -15.62
C ASP A 120 8.39 -10.17 -16.48
N VAL A 121 7.12 -10.51 -16.27
CA VAL A 121 6.44 -11.57 -16.99
C VAL A 121 5.21 -11.05 -17.74
N GLU A 122 4.68 -11.88 -18.64
CA GLU A 122 3.46 -11.55 -19.38
C GLU A 122 2.25 -11.44 -18.44
N PHE A 123 1.29 -10.61 -18.81
CA PHE A 123 0.06 -10.43 -18.06
C PHE A 123 -0.70 -11.75 -17.90
N GLY A 124 -1.11 -12.05 -16.67
CA GLY A 124 -1.79 -13.29 -16.32
C GLY A 124 -0.87 -14.40 -15.84
N LEU A 125 0.44 -14.24 -15.93
CA LEU A 125 1.44 -15.13 -15.35
C LEU A 125 1.98 -14.54 -14.04
N LEU A 126 2.57 -15.39 -13.22
CA LEU A 126 3.39 -14.97 -12.07
C LEU A 126 4.86 -15.31 -12.36
N PRO A 127 5.79 -14.49 -11.87
CA PRO A 127 7.20 -14.88 -11.90
C PRO A 127 7.45 -16.10 -11.01
N ASP A 128 8.61 -16.71 -11.14
CA ASP A 128 9.02 -17.80 -10.28
C ASP A 128 9.33 -17.27 -8.87
N LEU A 129 8.37 -17.45 -7.96
CA LEU A 129 8.43 -16.97 -6.59
C LEU A 129 9.44 -17.74 -5.71
N GLU A 130 9.87 -18.95 -6.13
CA GLU A 130 10.82 -19.77 -5.37
C GLU A 130 12.28 -19.28 -5.54
N ASN A 131 12.55 -18.52 -6.60
CA ASN A 131 13.88 -18.05 -6.95
C ASN A 131 14.10 -16.54 -6.66
N ILE A 132 13.36 -15.97 -5.72
CA ILE A 132 13.55 -14.58 -5.30
C ILE A 132 14.63 -14.50 -4.21
N ASN A 133 15.58 -13.58 -4.38
CA ASN A 133 16.63 -13.35 -3.40
C ASN A 133 16.17 -12.35 -2.32
N PHE A 134 15.84 -12.85 -1.14
CA PHE A 134 15.39 -12.04 -0.01
C PHE A 134 16.52 -11.40 0.83
N ASP A 135 17.77 -11.50 0.39
CA ASP A 135 18.83 -10.62 0.88
C ASP A 135 18.70 -9.22 0.28
N ASN A 136 18.08 -9.11 -0.89
CA ASN A 136 17.64 -7.89 -1.54
C ASN A 136 16.28 -7.41 -0.98
N ASP A 137 15.98 -6.13 -1.18
CA ASP A 137 14.63 -5.63 -0.95
C ASP A 137 13.71 -6.15 -2.06
N VAL A 138 12.44 -6.43 -1.75
CA VAL A 138 11.49 -7.00 -2.72
C VAL A 138 10.29 -6.07 -2.85
N ILE A 139 9.89 -5.75 -4.08
CA ILE A 139 8.64 -5.00 -4.36
C ILE A 139 7.74 -5.78 -5.31
N PHE A 140 6.46 -5.86 -4.98
CA PHE A 140 5.46 -6.56 -5.77
C PHE A 140 4.03 -6.03 -5.50
N THR A 141 3.10 -6.33 -6.43
CA THR A 141 1.67 -6.18 -6.19
C THR A 141 1.08 -7.49 -5.65
N TRP A 142 0.16 -7.45 -4.67
CA TRP A 142 -0.46 -8.67 -4.17
C TRP A 142 -1.28 -9.37 -5.26
N ASN A 143 -2.04 -8.58 -6.00
CA ASN A 143 -2.77 -9.06 -7.17
C ASN A 143 -2.77 -8.00 -8.28
N GLY A 144 -2.58 -8.46 -9.51
CA GLY A 144 -2.57 -7.61 -10.69
C GLY A 144 -3.99 -7.17 -11.09
N THR A 145 -4.25 -5.88 -11.01
CA THR A 145 -5.54 -5.29 -11.39
C THR A 145 -5.86 -5.55 -12.87
N THR A 146 -4.86 -5.43 -13.75
CA THR A 146 -5.06 -5.55 -15.20
C THR A 146 -4.94 -6.97 -15.73
N SER A 147 -4.26 -7.85 -15.00
CA SER A 147 -4.02 -9.24 -15.43
C SER A 147 -4.91 -10.25 -14.69
N GLY A 148 -5.41 -9.91 -13.49
CA GLY A 148 -6.14 -10.82 -12.63
C GLY A 148 -5.27 -11.87 -11.92
N ALA A 149 -3.96 -11.93 -12.23
CA ALA A 149 -3.04 -12.82 -11.54
C ALA A 149 -2.73 -12.30 -10.14
N ARG A 150 -2.65 -13.20 -9.16
CA ARG A 150 -2.32 -12.85 -7.78
C ARG A 150 -1.32 -13.85 -7.18
N VAL A 151 -0.55 -13.42 -6.21
CA VAL A 151 0.24 -14.36 -5.42
C VAL A 151 -0.70 -15.31 -4.65
N PRO A 152 -0.34 -16.59 -4.52
CA PRO A 152 -1.23 -17.58 -3.87
C PRO A 152 -1.46 -17.27 -2.39
N ASN A 153 -0.41 -16.88 -1.70
CA ASN A 153 -0.32 -16.53 -0.28
C ASN A 153 1.03 -15.82 -0.02
N ALA A 154 1.46 -15.71 1.23
CA ALA A 154 2.76 -15.15 1.60
C ALA A 154 3.82 -16.21 1.96
N ASP A 155 3.57 -17.50 1.80
CA ASP A 155 4.47 -18.58 2.22
C ASP A 155 5.81 -18.58 1.45
N TRP A 156 5.83 -18.03 0.25
CA TRP A 156 7.03 -17.86 -0.55
C TRP A 156 8.01 -16.81 0.01
N ILE A 157 7.57 -15.98 0.98
CA ILE A 157 8.40 -14.99 1.65
C ILE A 157 9.00 -15.62 2.91
N PRO A 158 10.32 -15.81 3.02
CA PRO A 158 10.93 -16.44 4.18
C PRO A 158 10.89 -15.54 5.42
N ASP A 159 10.86 -16.15 6.60
CA ASP A 159 10.93 -15.41 7.87
C ASP A 159 12.30 -14.75 8.06
N ASN A 160 13.36 -15.48 7.74
CA ASN A 160 14.75 -15.03 7.83
C ASN A 160 15.16 -14.33 6.54
N ARG A 161 14.69 -13.10 6.35
CA ARG A 161 15.08 -12.25 5.22
C ARG A 161 15.83 -11.01 5.70
N HIS A 162 16.87 -10.61 4.97
CA HIS A 162 17.60 -9.38 5.23
C HIS A 162 16.91 -8.16 4.61
N GLY A 163 16.45 -8.28 3.37
CA GLY A 163 15.72 -7.24 2.66
C GLY A 163 14.31 -7.00 3.20
N VAL A 164 13.77 -5.82 2.96
CA VAL A 164 12.37 -5.48 3.27
C VAL A 164 11.46 -5.85 2.11
N THR A 165 10.21 -6.21 2.42
CA THR A 165 9.18 -6.50 1.43
C THR A 165 8.19 -5.35 1.34
N LEU A 166 8.05 -4.77 0.15
CA LEU A 166 7.08 -3.73 -0.18
C LEU A 166 5.96 -4.35 -1.02
N CYS A 167 4.72 -4.20 -0.57
CA CYS A 167 3.56 -4.80 -1.21
C CYS A 167 2.47 -3.76 -1.48
N ASP A 168 2.19 -3.50 -2.75
CA ASP A 168 0.94 -2.86 -3.16
C ASP A 168 -0.19 -3.88 -3.03
N ALA A 169 -1.05 -3.69 -2.05
CA ALA A 169 -2.18 -4.56 -1.74
C ALA A 169 -3.54 -3.87 -1.97
N THR A 170 -3.59 -2.86 -2.81
CA THR A 170 -4.74 -1.98 -3.01
C THR A 170 -6.05 -2.73 -3.25
N SER A 171 -6.03 -3.77 -4.09
CA SER A 171 -7.23 -4.55 -4.38
C SER A 171 -7.35 -5.81 -3.51
N ALA A 172 -6.38 -6.10 -2.66
CA ALA A 172 -6.35 -7.28 -1.80
C ALA A 172 -6.89 -7.00 -0.40
N VAL A 173 -6.50 -5.87 0.17
CA VAL A 173 -6.86 -5.49 1.55
C VAL A 173 -8.38 -5.49 1.73
N PHE A 174 -8.86 -6.05 2.83
CA PHE A 174 -10.26 -6.33 3.18
C PHE A 174 -10.94 -7.42 2.34
N ALA A 175 -10.34 -7.92 1.26
CA ALA A 175 -10.90 -8.99 0.43
C ALA A 175 -10.13 -10.30 0.57
N GLN A 176 -8.88 -10.26 1.00
CA GLN A 176 -7.99 -11.40 1.12
C GLN A 176 -7.24 -11.33 2.45
N ASP A 177 -6.86 -12.50 2.96
CA ASP A 177 -6.01 -12.59 4.14
C ASP A 177 -4.56 -12.26 3.78
N LEU A 178 -3.95 -11.40 4.58
CA LEU A 178 -2.56 -10.98 4.46
C LEU A 178 -1.79 -11.41 5.71
N ASP A 179 -0.67 -12.10 5.53
CA ASP A 179 0.24 -12.40 6.65
C ASP A 179 1.16 -11.20 6.89
N TRP A 180 0.82 -10.41 7.89
CA TRP A 180 1.55 -9.20 8.25
C TRP A 180 3.02 -9.49 8.60
N SER A 181 3.35 -10.66 9.13
CA SER A 181 4.72 -11.03 9.49
C SER A 181 5.67 -11.07 8.29
N LYS A 182 5.11 -11.25 7.10
CA LYS A 182 5.82 -11.33 5.82
C LYS A 182 5.94 -9.98 5.09
N LEU A 183 5.20 -8.95 5.54
CA LEU A 183 5.07 -7.67 4.84
C LEU A 183 5.67 -6.54 5.67
N ASP A 184 6.70 -5.87 5.13
CA ASP A 184 7.40 -4.80 5.86
C ASP A 184 6.82 -3.42 5.55
N ALA A 185 6.45 -3.15 4.29
CA ALA A 185 5.66 -2.00 3.91
C ALA A 185 4.49 -2.48 3.05
N THR A 186 3.27 -2.19 3.48
CA THR A 186 2.06 -2.54 2.72
C THR A 186 1.27 -1.27 2.45
N THR A 187 0.80 -1.13 1.22
CA THR A 187 0.04 0.04 0.81
C THR A 187 -1.31 -0.33 0.21
N PHE A 188 -2.27 0.56 0.38
CA PHE A 188 -3.57 0.48 -0.27
C PHE A 188 -4.27 1.83 -0.26
N SER A 189 -5.38 1.94 -0.99
CA SER A 189 -6.27 3.10 -0.96
C SER A 189 -7.75 2.68 -0.85
N TRP A 190 -8.62 3.64 -0.54
CA TRP A 190 -9.98 3.35 -0.07
C TRP A 190 -11.01 3.03 -1.16
N GLN A 191 -10.66 3.20 -2.44
CA GLN A 191 -11.62 3.09 -3.55
C GLN A 191 -11.99 1.65 -3.94
N LYS A 192 -11.32 0.64 -3.38
CA LYS A 192 -11.63 -0.77 -3.68
C LYS A 192 -12.70 -1.30 -2.71
N VAL A 193 -12.39 -2.25 -1.87
CA VAL A 193 -13.37 -2.94 -1.01
C VAL A 193 -14.16 -2.00 -0.11
N LEU A 194 -13.52 -0.96 0.43
CA LEU A 194 -14.20 0.03 1.28
C LEU A 194 -15.20 0.91 0.51
N GLY A 195 -15.15 0.95 -0.81
CA GLY A 195 -16.05 1.79 -1.62
C GLY A 195 -15.89 3.28 -1.37
N GLY A 196 -14.72 3.71 -0.90
CA GLY A 196 -14.37 5.11 -0.68
C GLY A 196 -13.87 5.80 -1.95
N GLU A 197 -13.35 7.00 -1.79
CA GLU A 197 -12.65 7.74 -2.85
C GLU A 197 -11.13 7.46 -2.80
N ALA A 198 -10.47 7.58 -3.95
CA ALA A 198 -9.03 7.32 -4.07
C ALA A 198 -8.13 8.46 -3.58
N ALA A 199 -8.63 9.36 -2.75
CA ALA A 199 -7.93 10.59 -2.37
C ALA A 199 -6.68 10.36 -1.50
N HIS A 200 -6.73 9.33 -0.66
CA HIS A 200 -5.68 9.02 0.30
C HIS A 200 -5.19 7.59 0.11
N GLY A 201 -3.88 7.41 0.34
CA GLY A 201 -3.28 6.11 0.55
C GLY A 201 -3.19 5.76 2.03
N ILE A 202 -3.05 4.50 2.29
CA ILE A 202 -2.69 3.96 3.60
C ILE A 202 -1.31 3.32 3.48
N LEU A 203 -0.43 3.67 4.39
CA LEU A 203 0.90 3.10 4.51
C LEU A 203 1.01 2.35 5.84
N ILE A 204 1.29 1.06 5.75
CA ILE A 204 1.48 0.16 6.89
C ILE A 204 2.95 -0.24 6.93
N LEU A 205 3.61 -0.02 8.07
CA LEU A 205 5.03 -0.32 8.26
C LEU A 205 5.25 -1.30 9.40
N SER A 206 6.02 -2.35 9.13
CA SER A 206 6.51 -3.29 10.16
C SER A 206 7.56 -2.61 11.07
N PRO A 207 7.85 -3.18 12.24
CA PRO A 207 8.99 -2.74 13.06
C PRO A 207 10.32 -2.75 12.31
N LYS A 208 10.52 -3.70 11.38
CA LYS A 208 11.72 -3.80 10.55
C LYS A 208 11.83 -2.61 9.59
N ALA A 209 10.74 -2.24 8.93
CA ALA A 209 10.70 -1.07 8.06
C ALA A 209 10.94 0.23 8.86
N VAL A 210 10.35 0.36 10.05
CA VAL A 210 10.60 1.51 10.93
C VAL A 210 12.07 1.61 11.34
N ASN A 211 12.69 0.49 11.73
CA ASN A 211 14.11 0.46 12.06
C ASN A 211 15.00 0.86 10.87
N LEU A 212 14.65 0.41 9.67
CA LEU A 212 15.37 0.81 8.45
C LEU A 212 15.24 2.33 8.22
N LEU A 213 14.03 2.90 8.33
CA LEU A 213 13.79 4.33 8.20
C LEU A 213 14.60 5.18 9.20
N GLU A 214 14.84 4.68 10.41
CA GLU A 214 15.57 5.38 11.46
C GLU A 214 17.10 5.16 11.38
N SER A 215 17.58 4.23 10.56
CA SER A 215 18.99 3.88 10.43
C SER A 215 19.61 4.17 9.06
N TYR A 216 18.80 4.37 8.03
CA TYR A 216 19.23 4.60 6.66
C TYR A 216 18.69 5.93 6.12
N THR A 217 19.49 6.61 5.35
CA THR A 217 19.09 7.83 4.61
C THR A 217 19.39 7.60 3.13
N PRO A 218 18.37 7.63 2.26
CA PRO A 218 18.57 7.50 0.81
C PRO A 218 19.48 8.58 0.23
N GLU A 219 20.20 8.25 -0.85
CA GLU A 219 21.13 9.18 -1.51
C GLU A 219 20.41 10.27 -2.32
N TRP A 220 19.16 10.00 -2.74
CA TRP A 220 18.34 10.95 -3.48
C TRP A 220 17.58 11.91 -2.56
N PRO A 221 17.23 13.10 -3.06
CA PRO A 221 16.41 14.04 -2.29
C PRO A 221 14.97 13.51 -2.17
N ILE A 222 14.46 13.46 -0.92
CA ILE A 222 13.08 13.11 -0.66
C ILE A 222 12.21 14.37 -0.64
N PRO A 223 11.20 14.51 -1.51
CA PRO A 223 10.24 15.59 -1.47
C PRO A 223 9.59 15.73 -0.09
N LYS A 224 9.31 16.94 0.35
CA LYS A 224 8.73 17.19 1.70
C LYS A 224 7.49 16.34 1.98
N ILE A 225 6.63 16.15 0.98
CA ILE A 225 5.38 15.40 1.10
C ILE A 225 5.63 13.90 1.33
N PHE A 226 6.77 13.38 0.92
CA PHE A 226 7.15 11.97 1.08
C PHE A 226 7.97 11.70 2.35
N ARG A 227 8.43 12.72 3.06
CA ARG A 227 9.31 12.52 4.22
C ARG A 227 8.59 11.83 5.37
N LEU A 228 9.05 10.64 5.70
CA LEU A 228 8.58 9.85 6.84
C LEU A 228 9.42 10.05 8.09
N THR A 229 10.64 10.61 7.93
CA THR A 229 11.56 10.84 9.05
C THR A 229 12.00 12.31 9.12
N LYS A 230 12.35 12.71 10.32
CA LYS A 230 13.06 13.95 10.61
C LYS A 230 14.16 13.66 11.63
N ASP A 231 15.39 14.06 11.31
CA ASP A 231 16.56 13.80 12.16
C ASP A 231 16.70 12.31 12.51
N GLN A 232 16.53 11.43 11.51
CA GLN A 232 16.51 9.97 11.63
C GLN A 232 15.49 9.42 12.65
N LYS A 233 14.42 10.16 12.90
CA LYS A 233 13.30 9.71 13.73
C LYS A 233 12.01 9.74 12.96
N LEU A 234 11.22 8.68 13.11
CA LEU A 234 9.92 8.58 12.48
C LEU A 234 9.03 9.77 12.88
N ILE A 235 8.39 10.41 11.89
CA ILE A 235 7.43 11.48 12.14
C ILE A 235 6.13 10.87 12.69
N ALA A 236 6.06 10.72 14.00
CA ALA A 236 4.94 10.04 14.66
C ALA A 236 3.56 10.64 14.30
N GLY A 237 3.49 11.93 13.99
CA GLY A 237 2.25 12.59 13.59
C GLY A 237 1.61 12.03 12.33
N VAL A 238 2.39 11.49 11.38
CA VAL A 238 1.88 10.81 10.17
C VAL A 238 1.04 9.60 10.58
N PHE A 239 1.53 8.83 11.54
CA PHE A 239 0.93 7.57 12.01
C PHE A 239 -0.10 7.77 13.14
N ARG A 240 -0.51 9.00 13.39
CA ARG A 240 -1.59 9.40 14.30
C ARG A 240 -2.64 10.27 13.63
N GLY A 241 -2.55 10.46 12.31
CA GLY A 241 -3.44 11.34 11.56
C GLY A 241 -3.26 12.84 11.87
N GLU A 242 -2.13 13.23 12.48
CA GLU A 242 -1.87 14.63 12.85
C GLU A 242 -1.22 15.45 11.74
N THR A 243 -0.56 14.78 10.78
CA THR A 243 0.23 15.42 9.71
C THR A 243 -0.31 14.96 8.36
N LEU A 244 -1.40 15.54 7.94
CA LEU A 244 -2.02 15.29 6.65
C LEU A 244 -1.77 16.47 5.73
N ASN A 245 -1.20 16.23 4.55
CA ASN A 245 -0.87 17.27 3.58
C ASN A 245 -1.93 17.43 2.48
N THR A 246 -2.99 16.64 2.51
CA THR A 246 -4.11 16.74 1.56
C THR A 246 -5.39 17.09 2.28
N PRO A 247 -6.29 17.84 1.66
CA PRO A 247 -7.63 18.06 2.19
C PRO A 247 -8.34 16.71 2.35
N SER A 248 -8.95 16.49 3.49
CA SER A 248 -9.83 15.36 3.71
C SER A 248 -11.23 15.85 4.07
N MET A 249 -12.23 15.17 3.59
CA MET A 249 -13.58 15.31 4.09
C MET A 249 -13.72 14.44 5.34
N LEU A 250 -13.76 15.07 6.48
CA LEU A 250 -13.86 14.43 7.78
C LEU A 250 -15.31 14.45 8.29
#